data_666946cb2af148c4e121e3c2aa28c247
#
_entry.id   666946cb2af148c4e121e3c2aa28c247
#
_cell.length_a   1.000
_cell.length_b   1.000
_cell.length_c   1.000
_cell.angle_alpha   90.00
_cell.angle_beta   90.00
_cell.angle_gamma   90.00
#
_symmetry.space_group_name_H-M   'P 1'
#
loop_
_entity.id
_entity.type
_entity.pdbx_description
1 polymer ?
#
loop_
_entity_poly.entity_id
_entity_poly.type
_entity_poly.pdbx_seq_one_letter_code
_entity_poly.pdbx_strand_id
1 'polypeptide(L)'
;EIPIIFLTALDDTQSIVNGFKLGVGDFISKPFRKEELMVRIKHQLSLVAARRIIEEKNEELRKTIAGRDKMYSVIAHDLRSPMASMKMLLNTIMMSVEKDKIDPDIFDMLEMSNKTSEEVFSLLDNLLKWTKSQLGKLTVIPQKLDISGLADGVVEVMNSVAEVKHIKLIRTDHESFFVYVDIEMIKSILRNLISNAVKFSNPDSEIKVGIKAEDGKVIVSVTDSGKGIKKEDQHKLLKDSTHFTTYGTNSEEGSGLGLLLCRDFARKNGGELWFESEENLGSVFSFSLPQLIA
;
A
#
# COMPACT_ATOMS: atom_id res chain seq x y z
N GLU A 1 29.84 -8.62 21.75
CA GLU A 1 30.68 -9.77 21.36
C GLU A 1 32.15 -9.37 21.47
N ILE A 2 33.00 -10.29 21.96
CA ILE A 2 34.47 -10.08 22.04
C ILE A 2 35.06 -10.72 20.78
N PRO A 3 35.79 -9.99 19.93
CA PRO A 3 36.43 -10.56 18.76
C PRO A 3 37.56 -11.54 19.16
N ILE A 4 37.64 -12.65 18.47
CA ILE A 4 38.63 -13.70 18.70
C ILE A 4 39.59 -13.71 17.52
N ILE A 5 40.92 -13.63 17.82
CA ILE A 5 41.98 -13.79 16.83
C ILE A 5 42.74 -15.06 17.20
N PHE A 6 42.82 -16.00 16.27
CA PHE A 6 43.60 -17.22 16.47
C PHE A 6 45.09 -17.01 16.15
N LEU A 7 45.96 -17.48 17.05
CA LEU A 7 47.39 -17.58 16.81
C LEU A 7 47.73 -19.02 16.44
N THR A 8 47.94 -19.30 15.15
CA THR A 8 48.13 -20.66 14.62
C THR A 8 49.55 -20.90 14.18
N ALA A 9 50.00 -22.15 14.30
CA ALA A 9 51.24 -22.65 13.69
C ALA A 9 50.93 -23.44 12.41
N LEU A 10 49.66 -23.55 11.98
CA LEU A 10 49.19 -24.33 10.85
C LEU A 10 49.10 -23.42 9.64
N ASP A 11 49.76 -23.80 8.55
CA ASP A 11 49.66 -23.15 7.24
C ASP A 11 48.60 -23.85 6.34
N ASP A 12 47.80 -24.78 6.93
CA ASP A 12 46.79 -25.52 6.21
C ASP A 12 45.55 -24.67 5.96
N THR A 13 45.28 -24.44 4.68
CA THR A 13 44.13 -23.64 4.22
C THR A 13 42.78 -24.17 4.73
N GLN A 14 42.64 -25.51 4.86
CA GLN A 14 41.41 -26.14 5.32
C GLN A 14 41.08 -25.81 6.79
N SER A 15 42.09 -25.83 7.63
CA SER A 15 41.98 -25.47 9.08
C SER A 15 41.61 -24.01 9.24
N ILE A 16 42.14 -23.09 8.43
CA ILE A 16 41.84 -21.67 8.42
C ILE A 16 40.37 -21.44 8.02
N VAL A 17 39.92 -22.07 6.91
CA VAL A 17 38.52 -21.97 6.45
C VAL A 17 37.54 -22.50 7.50
N ASN A 18 37.86 -23.58 8.18
CA ASN A 18 37.05 -24.14 9.24
C ASN A 18 36.97 -23.17 10.47
N GLY A 19 38.09 -22.52 10.82
CA GLY A 19 38.11 -21.50 11.85
C GLY A 19 37.16 -20.35 11.59
N PHE A 20 37.15 -19.79 10.36
CA PHE A 20 36.20 -18.75 9.96
C PHE A 20 34.73 -19.21 10.02
N LYS A 21 34.44 -20.46 9.63
CA LYS A 21 33.08 -21.03 9.74
C LYS A 21 32.61 -21.14 11.19
N LEU A 22 33.53 -21.28 12.14
CA LEU A 22 33.24 -21.32 13.59
C LEU A 22 33.11 -19.92 14.21
N GLY A 23 33.23 -18.84 13.42
CA GLY A 23 33.03 -17.48 13.90
C GLY A 23 34.29 -16.78 14.44
N VAL A 24 35.48 -17.27 14.10
CA VAL A 24 36.74 -16.59 14.41
C VAL A 24 36.83 -15.31 13.58
N GLY A 25 37.12 -14.20 14.21
CA GLY A 25 37.20 -12.89 13.57
C GLY A 25 38.42 -12.71 12.67
N ASP A 26 39.57 -13.31 13.05
CA ASP A 26 40.81 -13.26 12.30
C ASP A 26 41.82 -14.34 12.79
N PHE A 27 42.87 -14.54 12.04
CA PHE A 27 43.97 -15.43 12.47
C PHE A 27 45.33 -14.84 12.09
N ILE A 28 46.39 -15.25 12.82
CA ILE A 28 47.78 -14.91 12.55
C ILE A 28 48.63 -16.19 12.66
N SER A 29 49.48 -16.44 11.65
CA SER A 29 50.43 -17.55 11.67
C SER A 29 51.70 -17.20 12.49
N LYS A 30 52.21 -18.18 13.23
CA LYS A 30 53.50 -18.10 13.90
C LYS A 30 54.64 -18.46 12.97
N PRO A 31 55.79 -17.73 13.02
CA PRO A 31 56.11 -16.58 13.83
C PRO A 31 55.50 -15.29 13.29
N PHE A 32 54.91 -14.42 14.15
CA PHE A 32 54.32 -13.14 13.79
C PHE A 32 55.09 -11.95 14.39
N ARG A 33 54.92 -10.77 13.77
CA ARG A 33 55.50 -9.52 14.28
C ARG A 33 54.46 -8.80 15.13
N LYS A 34 54.94 -8.09 16.18
CA LYS A 34 54.09 -7.32 17.09
C LYS A 34 53.22 -6.31 16.34
N GLU A 35 53.80 -5.67 15.34
CA GLU A 35 53.13 -4.65 14.51
C GLU A 35 51.94 -5.26 13.75
N GLU A 36 52.11 -6.45 13.20
CA GLU A 36 51.03 -7.16 12.48
C GLU A 36 49.88 -7.51 13.44
N LEU A 37 50.17 -8.07 14.58
CA LEU A 37 49.17 -8.38 15.60
C LEU A 37 48.41 -7.14 16.02
N MET A 38 49.11 -6.01 16.24
CA MET A 38 48.46 -4.75 16.65
C MET A 38 47.54 -4.17 15.58
N VAL A 39 47.90 -4.27 14.31
CA VAL A 39 47.05 -3.82 13.18
C VAL A 39 45.77 -4.66 13.12
N ARG A 40 45.85 -5.98 13.26
CA ARG A 40 44.69 -6.88 13.25
C ARG A 40 43.79 -6.66 14.44
N ILE A 41 44.32 -6.49 15.63
CA ILE A 41 43.54 -6.14 16.84
C ILE A 41 42.80 -4.82 16.61
N LYS A 42 43.48 -3.77 16.16
CA LYS A 42 42.85 -2.47 15.89
C LYS A 42 41.74 -2.61 14.84
N HIS A 43 41.95 -3.39 13.79
CA HIS A 43 40.92 -3.64 12.75
C HIS A 43 39.70 -4.34 13.36
N GLN A 44 39.87 -5.41 14.11
CA GLN A 44 38.79 -6.13 14.76
C GLN A 44 38.02 -5.25 15.76
N LEU A 45 38.70 -4.45 16.54
CA LEU A 45 38.07 -3.49 17.49
C LEU A 45 37.26 -2.42 16.73
N SER A 46 37.77 -1.93 15.58
CA SER A 46 37.04 -0.97 14.76
C SER A 46 35.77 -1.56 14.15
N LEU A 47 35.79 -2.83 13.73
CA LEU A 47 34.61 -3.55 13.21
C LEU A 47 33.54 -3.72 14.31
N VAL A 48 33.95 -4.10 15.53
CA VAL A 48 33.01 -4.22 16.65
C VAL A 48 32.41 -2.86 17.03
N ALA A 49 33.22 -1.80 17.05
CA ALA A 49 32.72 -0.46 17.31
C ALA A 49 31.73 0.03 16.23
N ALA A 50 32.06 -0.19 14.95
CA ALA A 50 31.17 0.17 13.84
C ALA A 50 29.84 -0.61 13.90
N ARG A 51 29.88 -1.92 14.18
CA ARG A 51 28.69 -2.75 14.34
C ARG A 51 27.80 -2.24 15.47
N ARG A 52 28.38 -1.91 16.61
CA ARG A 52 27.64 -1.36 17.75
C ARG A 52 26.95 -0.04 17.42
N ILE A 53 27.65 0.88 16.74
CA ILE A 53 27.06 2.16 16.29
C ILE A 53 25.88 1.91 15.33
N ILE A 54 26.01 0.96 14.40
CA ILE A 54 24.95 0.59 13.48
C ILE A 54 23.74 0.01 14.23
N GLU A 55 23.96 -0.86 15.19
CA GLU A 55 22.89 -1.46 16.02
C GLU A 55 22.16 -0.39 16.84
N GLU A 56 22.91 0.53 17.49
CA GLU A 56 22.36 1.65 18.25
C GLU A 56 21.52 2.59 17.33
N LYS A 57 22.03 2.92 16.14
CA LYS A 57 21.31 3.77 15.18
C LYS A 57 20.07 3.09 14.59
N ASN A 58 20.13 1.80 14.35
CA ASN A 58 18.97 1.03 13.91
C ASN A 58 17.86 1.00 14.96
N GLU A 59 18.23 0.85 16.23
CA GLU A 59 17.26 0.86 17.34
C GLU A 59 16.64 2.25 17.53
N GLU A 60 17.43 3.32 17.45
CA GLU A 60 16.95 4.71 17.49
C GLU A 60 15.98 4.98 16.34
N LEU A 61 16.32 4.56 15.11
CA LEU A 61 15.50 4.72 13.94
C LEU A 61 14.17 3.96 14.07
N ARG A 62 14.19 2.71 14.56
CA ARG A 62 12.98 1.92 14.81
C ARG A 62 12.05 2.61 15.82
N LYS A 63 12.60 3.16 16.92
CA LYS A 63 11.81 3.89 17.92
C LYS A 63 11.18 5.15 17.32
N THR A 64 11.92 5.90 16.52
CA THR A 64 11.44 7.10 15.84
C THR A 64 10.29 6.79 14.87
N ILE A 65 10.46 5.76 14.04
CA ILE A 65 9.43 5.31 13.11
C ILE A 65 8.17 4.87 13.87
N ALA A 66 8.33 4.02 14.90
CA ALA A 66 7.19 3.55 15.70
C ALA A 66 6.46 4.69 16.42
N GLY A 67 7.20 5.69 16.93
CA GLY A 67 6.63 6.90 17.55
C GLY A 67 5.83 7.73 16.58
N ARG A 68 6.37 7.98 15.39
CA ARG A 68 5.71 8.70 14.30
C ARG A 68 4.41 8.00 13.87
N ASP A 69 4.46 6.69 13.66
CA ASP A 69 3.33 5.92 13.19
C ASP A 69 2.22 5.83 14.26
N LYS A 70 2.60 5.75 15.54
CA LYS A 70 1.65 5.86 16.66
C LYS A 70 0.97 7.24 16.69
N MET A 71 1.72 8.31 16.45
CA MET A 71 1.18 9.67 16.41
C MET A 71 0.15 9.82 15.28
N TYR A 72 0.47 9.35 14.05
CA TYR A 72 -0.49 9.37 12.94
C TYR A 72 -1.77 8.59 13.25
N SER A 73 -1.65 7.43 13.91
CA SER A 73 -2.81 6.63 14.32
C SER A 73 -3.71 7.36 15.31
N VAL A 74 -3.11 8.07 16.28
CA VAL A 74 -3.88 8.85 17.28
C VAL A 74 -4.58 10.03 16.61
N ILE A 75 -3.86 10.84 15.84
CA ILE A 75 -4.41 12.00 15.14
C ILE A 75 -5.57 11.60 14.23
N ALA A 76 -5.37 10.57 13.40
CA ALA A 76 -6.42 10.13 12.49
C ALA A 76 -7.64 9.55 13.23
N HIS A 77 -7.44 8.85 14.35
CA HIS A 77 -8.54 8.39 15.20
C HIS A 77 -9.34 9.56 15.77
N ASP A 78 -8.65 10.55 16.35
CA ASP A 78 -9.30 11.68 17.03
C ASP A 78 -9.99 12.65 16.07
N LEU A 79 -9.51 12.73 14.81
CA LEU A 79 -10.17 13.49 13.75
C LEU A 79 -11.34 12.74 13.11
N ARG A 80 -11.37 11.40 13.15
CA ARG A 80 -12.45 10.59 12.55
C ARG A 80 -13.82 10.89 13.16
N SER A 81 -13.88 11.01 14.48
CA SER A 81 -15.16 11.23 15.19
C SER A 81 -15.81 12.56 14.81
N PRO A 82 -15.15 13.74 14.92
CA PRO A 82 -15.73 15.01 14.52
C PRO A 82 -16.08 15.06 13.03
N MET A 83 -15.25 14.45 12.16
CA MET A 83 -15.54 14.38 10.73
C MET A 83 -16.76 13.52 10.41
N ALA A 84 -16.93 12.39 11.11
CA ALA A 84 -18.12 11.55 10.97
C ALA A 84 -19.39 12.32 11.38
N SER A 85 -19.31 13.09 12.46
CA SER A 85 -20.42 13.94 12.91
C SER A 85 -20.73 15.04 11.91
N MET A 86 -19.72 15.72 11.36
CA MET A 86 -19.87 16.74 10.34
C MET A 86 -20.52 16.19 9.07
N LYS A 87 -20.03 15.05 8.58
CA LYS A 87 -20.61 14.34 7.43
C LYS A 87 -22.08 13.98 7.68
N MET A 88 -22.41 13.46 8.86
CA MET A 88 -23.79 13.11 9.22
C MET A 88 -24.69 14.33 9.22
N LEU A 89 -24.25 15.45 9.78
CA LEU A 89 -25.00 16.71 9.82
C LEU A 89 -25.24 17.26 8.41
N LEU A 90 -24.21 17.31 7.57
CA LEU A 90 -24.32 17.78 6.18
C LEU A 90 -25.26 16.88 5.37
N ASN A 91 -25.14 15.55 5.48
CA ASN A 91 -26.08 14.63 4.83
C ASN A 91 -27.52 14.85 5.31
N THR A 92 -27.74 15.07 6.60
CA THR A 92 -29.08 15.34 7.14
C THR A 92 -29.63 16.63 6.58
N ILE A 93 -28.80 17.69 6.50
CA ILE A 93 -29.20 18.98 5.90
C ILE A 93 -29.56 18.77 4.44
N MET A 94 -28.70 18.09 3.66
CA MET A 94 -28.95 17.81 2.23
C MET A 94 -30.24 17.02 1.98
N MET A 95 -30.56 16.04 2.86
CA MET A 95 -31.82 15.28 2.78
C MET A 95 -33.06 16.11 3.16
N SER A 96 -32.88 17.13 3.99
CA SER A 96 -33.98 17.97 4.53
C SER A 96 -34.26 19.19 3.67
N VAL A 97 -33.32 19.57 2.80
CA VAL A 97 -33.42 20.77 1.95
C VAL A 97 -34.13 20.43 0.65
N GLU A 98 -35.24 21.13 0.37
CA GLU A 98 -35.86 21.09 -0.94
C GLU A 98 -35.13 22.07 -1.89
N LYS A 99 -34.49 21.55 -2.93
CA LYS A 99 -33.67 22.33 -3.87
C LYS A 99 -34.36 23.56 -4.44
N ASP A 100 -35.68 23.46 -4.66
CA ASP A 100 -36.47 24.51 -5.26
C ASP A 100 -36.88 25.63 -4.23
N LYS A 101 -36.61 25.42 -2.93
CA LYS A 101 -36.97 26.35 -1.85
C LYS A 101 -35.79 27.10 -1.25
N ILE A 102 -34.57 26.84 -1.74
CA ILE A 102 -33.35 27.48 -1.24
C ILE A 102 -32.66 28.22 -2.39
N ASP A 103 -31.90 29.23 -2.04
CA ASP A 103 -31.06 29.97 -2.98
C ASP A 103 -30.09 29.00 -3.66
N PRO A 104 -30.00 28.99 -5.01
CA PRO A 104 -29.12 28.09 -5.74
C PRO A 104 -27.66 28.15 -5.27
N ASP A 105 -27.12 29.33 -5.00
CA ASP A 105 -25.76 29.53 -4.51
C ASP A 105 -25.52 28.85 -3.16
N ILE A 106 -26.53 28.93 -2.27
CA ILE A 106 -26.47 28.25 -0.96
C ILE A 106 -26.55 26.75 -1.12
N PHE A 107 -27.39 26.25 -2.03
CA PHE A 107 -27.45 24.81 -2.33
C PHE A 107 -26.11 24.28 -2.85
N ASP A 108 -25.50 24.95 -3.80
CA ASP A 108 -24.20 24.61 -4.36
C ASP A 108 -23.09 24.63 -3.27
N MET A 109 -23.11 25.60 -2.37
CA MET A 109 -22.18 25.65 -1.23
C MET A 109 -22.37 24.47 -0.27
N LEU A 110 -23.61 24.06 0.00
CA LEU A 110 -23.91 22.89 0.84
C LEU A 110 -23.43 21.60 0.17
N GLU A 111 -23.70 21.44 -1.13
CA GLU A 111 -23.25 20.28 -1.89
C GLU A 111 -21.72 20.18 -1.91
N MET A 112 -21.03 21.29 -2.15
CA MET A 112 -19.58 21.36 -2.11
C MET A 112 -19.01 21.03 -0.71
N SER A 113 -19.65 21.55 0.35
CA SER A 113 -19.25 21.29 1.73
C SER A 113 -19.45 19.81 2.11
N ASN A 114 -20.55 19.21 1.67
CA ASN A 114 -20.80 17.78 1.90
C ASN A 114 -19.76 16.91 1.18
N LYS A 115 -19.48 17.21 -0.08
CA LYS A 115 -18.45 16.51 -0.87
C LYS A 115 -17.08 16.62 -0.22
N THR A 116 -16.66 17.82 0.19
CA THR A 116 -15.38 18.04 0.90
C THR A 116 -15.30 17.26 2.21
N SER A 117 -16.39 17.24 2.98
CA SER A 117 -16.47 16.46 4.23
C SER A 117 -16.30 14.95 3.97
N GLU A 118 -16.90 14.42 2.91
CA GLU A 118 -16.74 13.01 2.51
C GLU A 118 -15.30 12.69 2.09
N GLU A 119 -14.67 13.57 1.33
CA GLU A 119 -13.27 13.42 0.91
C GLU A 119 -12.32 13.39 2.11
N VAL A 120 -12.47 14.34 3.05
CA VAL A 120 -11.64 14.38 4.26
C VAL A 120 -11.89 13.15 5.15
N PHE A 121 -13.12 12.70 5.29
CA PHE A 121 -13.43 11.47 6.04
C PHE A 121 -12.75 10.23 5.40
N SER A 122 -12.82 10.11 4.08
CA SER A 122 -12.17 9.03 3.33
C SER A 122 -10.65 9.06 3.48
N LEU A 123 -10.03 10.26 3.45
CA LEU A 123 -8.62 10.46 3.70
C LEU A 123 -8.19 9.96 5.08
N LEU A 124 -8.92 10.33 6.12
CA LEU A 124 -8.65 9.92 7.50
C LEU A 124 -8.82 8.41 7.68
N ASP A 125 -9.84 7.82 7.07
CA ASP A 125 -10.07 6.37 7.13
C ASP A 125 -8.94 5.59 6.46
N ASN A 126 -8.49 6.04 5.30
CA ASN A 126 -7.35 5.46 4.59
C ASN A 126 -6.04 5.60 5.39
N LEU A 127 -5.80 6.77 6.00
CA LEU A 127 -4.63 6.99 6.87
C LEU A 127 -4.64 6.08 8.08
N LEU A 128 -5.79 5.90 8.73
CA LEU A 128 -5.95 4.98 9.87
C LEU A 128 -5.70 3.52 9.47
N LYS A 129 -6.26 3.08 8.35
CA LYS A 129 -6.05 1.73 7.82
C LYS A 129 -4.58 1.50 7.48
N TRP A 130 -3.95 2.47 6.82
CA TRP A 130 -2.54 2.41 6.46
C TRP A 130 -1.64 2.34 7.70
N THR A 131 -1.84 3.22 8.70
CA THR A 131 -1.05 3.22 9.94
C THR A 131 -1.22 1.92 10.74
N LYS A 132 -2.46 1.39 10.85
CA LYS A 132 -2.70 0.08 11.48
C LYS A 132 -1.98 -1.05 10.76
N SER A 133 -1.92 -0.97 9.43
CA SER A 133 -1.23 -1.96 8.60
C SER A 133 0.28 -1.92 8.82
N GLN A 134 0.89 -0.73 8.81
CA GLN A 134 2.33 -0.54 9.06
C GLN A 134 2.76 -0.99 10.47
N LEU A 135 1.89 -0.80 11.47
CA LEU A 135 2.12 -1.26 12.85
C LEU A 135 1.88 -2.77 13.05
N GLY A 136 1.52 -3.51 12.01
CA GLY A 136 1.16 -4.93 12.13
C GLY A 136 -0.10 -5.19 12.98
N LYS A 137 -0.88 -4.15 13.28
CA LYS A 137 -2.10 -4.22 14.11
C LYS A 137 -3.37 -4.50 13.31
N LEU A 138 -3.26 -4.60 11.99
CA LEU A 138 -4.39 -4.93 11.13
C LEU A 138 -4.55 -6.44 11.11
N THR A 139 -5.59 -6.92 11.78
CA THR A 139 -5.95 -8.34 11.78
C THR A 139 -6.59 -8.70 10.45
N VAL A 140 -6.09 -9.75 9.80
CA VAL A 140 -6.69 -10.33 8.59
C VAL A 140 -7.65 -11.43 9.05
N ILE A 141 -8.88 -11.40 8.58
CA ILE A 141 -9.92 -12.40 8.89
C ILE A 141 -10.32 -13.11 7.59
N PRO A 142 -9.55 -14.14 7.17
CA PRO A 142 -9.79 -14.79 5.90
C PRO A 142 -11.08 -15.61 5.94
N GLN A 143 -11.85 -15.56 4.86
CA GLN A 143 -13.06 -16.33 4.65
C GLN A 143 -13.10 -16.85 3.21
N LYS A 144 -13.81 -17.98 2.99
CA LYS A 144 -14.08 -18.45 1.64
C LYS A 144 -15.01 -17.46 0.94
N LEU A 145 -14.61 -16.99 -0.21
CA LEU A 145 -15.29 -15.95 -0.97
C LEU A 145 -15.38 -16.33 -2.45
N ASP A 146 -16.55 -16.14 -3.05
CA ASP A 146 -16.67 -16.01 -4.51
C ASP A 146 -16.33 -14.58 -4.89
N ILE A 147 -15.15 -14.40 -5.51
CA ILE A 147 -14.64 -13.08 -5.89
C ILE A 147 -15.48 -12.45 -7.00
N SER A 148 -16.11 -13.25 -7.86
CA SER A 148 -16.96 -12.76 -8.93
C SER A 148 -18.22 -12.11 -8.38
N GLY A 149 -18.92 -12.78 -7.46
CA GLY A 149 -20.11 -12.23 -6.79
C GLY A 149 -19.78 -10.95 -5.98
N LEU A 150 -18.58 -10.92 -5.33
CA LEU A 150 -18.13 -9.71 -4.65
C LEU A 150 -17.91 -8.55 -5.63
N ALA A 151 -17.26 -8.82 -6.76
CA ALA A 151 -16.97 -7.80 -7.78
C ALA A 151 -18.26 -7.26 -8.39
N ASP A 152 -19.25 -8.12 -8.66
CA ASP A 152 -20.56 -7.71 -9.18
C ASP A 152 -21.26 -6.74 -8.20
N GLY A 153 -21.27 -7.06 -6.89
CA GLY A 153 -21.85 -6.16 -5.89
C GLY A 153 -21.09 -4.83 -5.73
N VAL A 154 -19.77 -4.83 -5.91
CA VAL A 154 -19.00 -3.58 -5.89
C VAL A 154 -19.25 -2.75 -7.15
N VAL A 155 -19.31 -3.38 -8.32
CA VAL A 155 -19.63 -2.72 -9.60
C VAL A 155 -21.01 -2.09 -9.56
N GLU A 156 -22.02 -2.80 -9.05
CA GLU A 156 -23.37 -2.28 -8.87
C GLU A 156 -23.41 -0.98 -8.04
N VAL A 157 -22.73 -0.98 -6.89
CA VAL A 157 -22.63 0.21 -6.05
C VAL A 157 -21.87 1.35 -6.72
N MET A 158 -20.81 1.03 -7.46
CA MET A 158 -19.96 2.04 -8.12
C MET A 158 -20.55 2.59 -9.41
N ASN A 159 -21.57 1.93 -10.01
CA ASN A 159 -22.25 2.43 -11.19
C ASN A 159 -22.84 3.82 -10.97
N SER A 160 -23.47 4.09 -9.83
CA SER A 160 -24.02 5.41 -9.53
C SER A 160 -22.96 6.52 -9.54
N VAL A 161 -21.73 6.18 -9.11
CA VAL A 161 -20.59 7.12 -9.13
C VAL A 161 -20.06 7.33 -10.55
N ALA A 162 -20.03 6.27 -11.35
CA ALA A 162 -19.59 6.32 -12.74
C ALA A 162 -20.60 7.07 -13.65
N GLU A 163 -21.90 6.92 -13.42
CA GLU A 163 -22.97 7.60 -14.14
C GLU A 163 -22.89 9.12 -14.06
N VAL A 164 -22.41 9.68 -12.95
CA VAL A 164 -22.21 11.14 -12.82
C VAL A 164 -21.27 11.71 -13.89
N LYS A 165 -20.32 10.88 -14.36
CA LYS A 165 -19.39 11.22 -15.46
C LYS A 165 -19.81 10.62 -16.81
N HIS A 166 -20.98 10.01 -16.91
CA HIS A 166 -21.43 9.24 -18.08
C HIS A 166 -20.48 8.09 -18.44
N ILE A 167 -19.78 7.52 -17.45
CA ILE A 167 -18.85 6.42 -17.65
C ILE A 167 -19.60 5.10 -17.52
N LYS A 168 -19.40 4.20 -18.47
CA LYS A 168 -19.97 2.87 -18.47
C LYS A 168 -19.05 1.90 -17.74
N LEU A 169 -19.48 1.36 -16.59
CA LEU A 169 -18.74 0.38 -15.83
C LEU A 169 -19.25 -1.04 -16.18
N ILE A 170 -18.38 -1.89 -16.69
CA ILE A 170 -18.75 -3.20 -17.26
C ILE A 170 -17.94 -4.32 -16.61
N ARG A 171 -18.63 -5.42 -16.27
CA ARG A 171 -18.00 -6.73 -15.96
C ARG A 171 -17.82 -7.50 -17.27
N THR A 172 -16.59 -8.02 -17.50
CA THR A 172 -16.28 -8.74 -18.75
C THR A 172 -16.47 -10.25 -18.62
N ASP A 173 -16.34 -10.79 -17.41
CA ASP A 173 -16.37 -12.22 -17.12
C ASP A 173 -17.30 -12.50 -15.95
N HIS A 174 -18.08 -13.59 -16.03
CA HIS A 174 -19.05 -13.99 -15.00
C HIS A 174 -18.76 -15.38 -14.42
N GLU A 175 -17.58 -15.94 -14.71
CA GLU A 175 -17.16 -17.22 -14.13
C GLU A 175 -16.85 -17.04 -12.63
N SER A 176 -17.31 -18.00 -11.80
CA SER A 176 -17.10 -17.99 -10.35
C SER A 176 -15.74 -18.53 -9.99
N PHE A 177 -14.98 -17.75 -9.21
CA PHE A 177 -13.68 -18.13 -8.68
C PHE A 177 -13.68 -18.01 -7.16
N PHE A 178 -13.27 -19.07 -6.47
CA PHE A 178 -13.20 -19.08 -5.02
C PHE A 178 -11.79 -18.79 -4.52
N VAL A 179 -11.72 -17.93 -3.50
CA VAL A 179 -10.48 -17.53 -2.81
C VAL A 179 -10.68 -17.58 -1.29
N TYR A 180 -9.58 -17.60 -0.51
CA TYR A 180 -9.64 -17.55 0.95
C TYR A 180 -8.95 -16.26 1.43
N VAL A 181 -9.74 -15.23 1.70
CA VAL A 181 -9.27 -13.84 1.86
C VAL A 181 -10.12 -13.06 2.86
N ASP A 182 -9.62 -11.91 3.29
CA ASP A 182 -10.40 -10.92 4.05
C ASP A 182 -11.28 -10.11 3.10
N ILE A 183 -12.60 -10.28 3.24
CA ILE A 183 -13.61 -9.69 2.36
C ILE A 183 -13.54 -8.16 2.34
N GLU A 184 -13.38 -7.53 3.51
CA GLU A 184 -13.37 -6.06 3.60
C GLU A 184 -12.11 -5.45 2.99
N MET A 185 -10.97 -6.15 3.07
CA MET A 185 -9.76 -5.74 2.37
C MET A 185 -9.93 -5.82 0.86
N ILE A 186 -10.52 -6.89 0.34
CA ILE A 186 -10.74 -7.06 -1.10
C ILE A 186 -11.76 -6.05 -1.63
N LYS A 187 -12.88 -5.83 -0.91
CA LYS A 187 -13.83 -4.74 -1.24
C LYS A 187 -13.14 -3.37 -1.31
N SER A 188 -12.24 -3.11 -0.36
CA SER A 188 -11.48 -1.85 -0.33
C SER A 188 -10.57 -1.71 -1.54
N ILE A 189 -9.88 -2.77 -1.96
CA ILE A 189 -9.05 -2.78 -3.18
C ILE A 189 -9.93 -2.46 -4.40
N LEU A 190 -11.01 -3.21 -4.62
CA LEU A 190 -11.90 -3.04 -5.76
C LEU A 190 -12.46 -1.62 -5.85
N ARG A 191 -13.01 -1.11 -4.74
CA ARG A 191 -13.55 0.26 -4.68
C ARG A 191 -12.50 1.31 -5.01
N ASN A 192 -11.29 1.14 -4.50
CA ASN A 192 -10.20 2.09 -4.75
C ASN A 192 -9.76 2.08 -6.21
N LEU A 193 -9.59 0.89 -6.80
CA LEU A 193 -9.19 0.76 -8.21
C LEU A 193 -10.28 1.29 -9.16
N ILE A 194 -11.56 0.97 -8.91
CA ILE A 194 -12.67 1.48 -9.72
C ILE A 194 -12.82 2.99 -9.54
N SER A 195 -12.73 3.51 -8.32
CA SER A 195 -12.79 4.95 -8.06
C SER A 195 -11.66 5.70 -8.77
N ASN A 196 -10.44 5.16 -8.78
CA ASN A 196 -9.33 5.73 -9.53
C ASN A 196 -9.59 5.69 -11.04
N ALA A 197 -10.11 4.59 -11.57
CA ALA A 197 -10.49 4.48 -12.97
C ALA A 197 -11.52 5.55 -13.37
N VAL A 198 -12.59 5.74 -12.58
CA VAL A 198 -13.60 6.79 -12.80
C VAL A 198 -12.98 8.19 -12.73
N LYS A 199 -12.12 8.43 -11.73
CA LYS A 199 -11.47 9.72 -11.53
C LYS A 199 -10.58 10.13 -12.70
N PHE A 200 -9.84 9.18 -13.29
CA PHE A 200 -8.85 9.45 -14.32
C PHE A 200 -9.34 9.18 -15.75
N SER A 201 -10.55 8.65 -15.90
CA SER A 201 -11.21 8.49 -17.20
C SER A 201 -11.89 9.78 -17.67
N ASN A 202 -11.97 9.95 -18.98
CA ASN A 202 -12.75 11.01 -19.60
C ASN A 202 -14.26 10.69 -19.53
N PRO A 203 -15.13 11.70 -19.56
CA PRO A 203 -16.57 11.46 -19.74
C PRO A 203 -16.85 10.59 -20.97
N ASP A 204 -18.00 9.90 -20.95
CA ASP A 204 -18.48 9.02 -22.03
C ASP A 204 -17.57 7.84 -22.37
N SER A 205 -16.65 7.48 -21.46
CA SER A 205 -15.74 6.35 -21.62
C SER A 205 -16.26 5.06 -20.98
N GLU A 206 -15.49 3.98 -21.13
CA GLU A 206 -15.81 2.66 -20.59
C GLU A 206 -14.72 2.18 -19.64
N ILE A 207 -15.12 1.64 -18.48
CA ILE A 207 -14.24 0.96 -17.54
C ILE A 207 -14.62 -0.51 -17.47
N LYS A 208 -13.63 -1.39 -17.59
CA LYS A 208 -13.83 -2.84 -17.57
C LYS A 208 -13.26 -3.45 -16.30
N VAL A 209 -14.06 -4.30 -15.65
CA VAL A 209 -13.60 -5.12 -14.52
C VAL A 209 -13.60 -6.57 -14.97
N GLY A 210 -12.41 -7.16 -15.09
CA GLY A 210 -12.19 -8.54 -15.51
C GLY A 210 -11.69 -9.41 -14.38
N ILE A 211 -12.04 -10.70 -14.41
CA ILE A 211 -11.52 -11.71 -13.48
C ILE A 211 -11.14 -12.94 -14.30
N LYS A 212 -9.92 -13.46 -14.09
CA LYS A 212 -9.45 -14.69 -14.70
C LYS A 212 -8.65 -15.53 -13.71
N ALA A 213 -8.61 -16.84 -13.93
CA ALA A 213 -7.69 -17.71 -13.22
C ALA A 213 -6.49 -18.03 -14.14
N GLU A 214 -5.28 -17.94 -13.58
CA GLU A 214 -4.04 -18.21 -14.27
C GLU A 214 -2.97 -18.67 -13.26
N ASP A 215 -2.30 -19.79 -13.54
CA ASP A 215 -1.21 -20.34 -12.72
C ASP A 215 -1.56 -20.51 -11.21
N GLY A 216 -2.78 -20.97 -10.90
CA GLY A 216 -3.23 -21.17 -9.50
C GLY A 216 -3.54 -19.88 -8.75
N LYS A 217 -3.64 -18.77 -9.45
CA LYS A 217 -4.04 -17.46 -8.93
C LYS A 217 -5.29 -16.97 -9.63
N VAL A 218 -6.12 -16.24 -8.90
CA VAL A 218 -7.19 -15.43 -9.46
C VAL A 218 -6.68 -14.01 -9.63
N ILE A 219 -6.74 -13.50 -10.85
CA ILE A 219 -6.33 -12.14 -11.22
C ILE A 219 -7.57 -11.30 -11.45
N VAL A 220 -7.67 -10.20 -10.75
CA VAL A 220 -8.71 -9.19 -10.93
C VAL A 220 -8.09 -7.95 -11.53
N SER A 221 -8.65 -7.47 -12.63
CA SER A 221 -8.17 -6.29 -13.37
C SER A 221 -9.25 -5.23 -13.51
N VAL A 222 -8.85 -3.98 -13.38
CA VAL A 222 -9.66 -2.80 -13.68
C VAL A 222 -8.95 -2.03 -14.78
N THR A 223 -9.62 -1.94 -15.94
CA THR A 223 -9.07 -1.29 -17.14
C THR A 223 -9.83 0.00 -17.42
N ASP A 224 -9.11 1.09 -17.57
CA ASP A 224 -9.63 2.39 -17.98
C ASP A 224 -8.99 2.85 -19.29
N SER A 225 -9.69 3.71 -20.03
CA SER A 225 -9.19 4.42 -21.21
C SER A 225 -8.96 5.91 -20.93
N GLY A 226 -8.48 6.21 -19.73
CA GLY A 226 -8.26 7.58 -19.26
C GLY A 226 -6.94 8.19 -19.72
N LYS A 227 -6.48 9.19 -18.97
CA LYS A 227 -5.24 9.93 -19.28
C LYS A 227 -3.96 9.11 -19.20
N GLY A 228 -4.02 7.89 -18.64
CA GLY A 228 -2.83 7.07 -18.40
C GLY A 228 -1.82 7.72 -17.46
N ILE A 229 -0.62 7.15 -17.39
CA ILE A 229 0.43 7.55 -16.47
C ILE A 229 1.75 7.73 -17.22
N LYS A 230 2.35 8.90 -17.09
CA LYS A 230 3.65 9.21 -17.69
C LYS A 230 4.72 8.22 -17.23
N LYS A 231 5.57 7.80 -18.15
CA LYS A 231 6.64 6.82 -17.88
C LYS A 231 7.58 7.25 -16.74
N GLU A 232 7.83 8.57 -16.65
CA GLU A 232 8.64 9.17 -15.60
C GLU A 232 8.00 9.13 -14.19
N ASP A 233 6.67 8.96 -14.10
CA ASP A 233 5.93 8.93 -12.85
C ASP A 233 5.56 7.51 -12.40
N GLN A 234 5.59 6.53 -13.32
CA GLN A 234 5.20 5.15 -13.03
C GLN A 234 6.01 4.54 -11.88
N HIS A 235 7.31 4.86 -11.82
CA HIS A 235 8.18 4.34 -10.76
C HIS A 235 7.88 4.89 -9.35
N LYS A 236 7.06 5.94 -9.23
CA LYS A 236 6.67 6.59 -7.97
C LYS A 236 5.41 5.99 -7.34
N LEU A 237 4.52 5.41 -8.16
CA LEU A 237 3.15 5.03 -7.77
C LEU A 237 3.04 3.99 -6.66
N LEU A 238 3.93 3.01 -6.64
CA LEU A 238 3.90 1.91 -5.67
C LEU A 238 5.09 1.93 -4.70
N LYS A 239 5.81 3.07 -4.58
CA LYS A 239 6.90 3.20 -3.63
C LYS A 239 6.43 3.79 -2.30
N ASP A 240 6.83 3.16 -1.19
CA ASP A 240 6.47 3.58 0.17
C ASP A 240 6.99 4.98 0.56
N SER A 241 8.02 5.48 -0.15
CA SER A 241 8.70 6.74 0.17
C SER A 241 8.18 7.97 -0.56
N THR A 242 7.23 7.80 -1.50
CA THR A 242 6.78 8.91 -2.35
C THR A 242 5.27 9.09 -2.22
N HIS A 243 4.86 10.26 -1.74
CA HIS A 243 3.48 10.72 -1.80
C HIS A 243 3.23 11.25 -3.21
N PHE A 244 2.72 10.40 -4.10
CA PHE A 244 2.43 10.79 -5.48
C PHE A 244 0.93 10.96 -5.69
N THR A 245 0.50 12.16 -6.03
CA THR A 245 -0.88 12.46 -6.41
C THR A 245 -0.91 13.25 -7.71
N THR A 246 -1.94 13.03 -8.50
CA THR A 246 -2.24 13.86 -9.69
C THR A 246 -3.73 14.18 -9.68
N TYR A 247 -4.09 15.33 -10.23
CA TYR A 247 -5.48 15.70 -10.41
C TYR A 247 -6.19 14.77 -11.39
N GLY A 248 -7.42 14.41 -11.10
CA GLY A 248 -8.32 13.70 -12.00
C GLY A 248 -8.70 14.54 -13.23
N THR A 249 -9.54 13.99 -14.10
CA THR A 249 -10.02 14.68 -15.32
C THR A 249 -10.95 15.86 -15.01
N ASN A 250 -11.63 15.84 -13.85
CA ASN A 250 -12.48 16.94 -13.35
C ASN A 250 -11.82 17.65 -12.14
N SER A 251 -10.47 17.74 -12.12
CA SER A 251 -9.71 18.38 -11.04
C SER A 251 -9.88 17.72 -9.65
N GLU A 252 -10.31 16.45 -9.60
CA GLU A 252 -10.43 15.73 -8.34
C GLU A 252 -9.04 15.47 -7.73
N GLU A 253 -8.86 15.81 -6.46
CA GLU A 253 -7.63 15.58 -5.72
C GLU A 253 -7.59 14.16 -5.12
N GLY A 254 -6.41 13.55 -5.05
CA GLY A 254 -6.22 12.23 -4.48
C GLY A 254 -5.35 12.25 -3.23
N SER A 255 -5.56 11.27 -2.33
CA SER A 255 -4.75 11.13 -1.11
C SER A 255 -3.35 10.55 -1.31
N GLY A 256 -3.07 9.95 -2.45
CA GLY A 256 -1.83 9.18 -2.68
C GLY A 256 -1.67 7.91 -1.82
N LEU A 257 -2.56 7.67 -0.86
CA LEU A 257 -2.51 6.52 0.05
C LEU A 257 -3.27 5.30 -0.45
N GLY A 258 -4.24 5.50 -1.35
CA GLY A 258 -5.15 4.44 -1.79
C GLY A 258 -4.43 3.25 -2.44
N LEU A 259 -3.54 3.48 -3.39
CA LEU A 259 -2.79 2.41 -4.06
C LEU A 259 -1.79 1.70 -3.14
N LEU A 260 -1.16 2.44 -2.22
CA LEU A 260 -0.28 1.85 -1.21
C LEU A 260 -1.06 0.91 -0.29
N LEU A 261 -2.26 1.31 0.14
CA LEU A 261 -3.15 0.48 0.93
C LEU A 261 -3.62 -0.76 0.14
N CYS A 262 -3.99 -0.61 -1.14
CA CYS A 262 -4.35 -1.72 -2.01
C CYS A 262 -3.22 -2.74 -2.14
N ARG A 263 -1.98 -2.29 -2.34
CA ARG A 263 -0.80 -3.15 -2.42
C ARG A 263 -0.59 -3.93 -1.12
N ASP A 264 -0.72 -3.26 0.02
CA ASP A 264 -0.55 -3.87 1.32
C ASP A 264 -1.67 -4.91 1.61
N PHE A 265 -2.91 -4.59 1.26
CA PHE A 265 -4.03 -5.52 1.39
C PHE A 265 -3.90 -6.74 0.47
N ALA A 266 -3.46 -6.56 -0.78
CA ALA A 266 -3.18 -7.67 -1.67
C ALA A 266 -2.12 -8.61 -1.09
N ARG A 267 -0.99 -8.06 -0.60
CA ARG A 267 0.09 -8.82 0.05
C ARG A 267 -0.38 -9.57 1.29
N LYS A 268 -1.18 -8.96 2.14
CA LYS A 268 -1.74 -9.59 3.35
C LYS A 268 -2.69 -10.75 3.04
N ASN A 269 -3.27 -10.76 1.86
CA ASN A 269 -4.11 -11.85 1.34
C ASN A 269 -3.33 -12.83 0.44
N GLY A 270 -2.00 -12.80 0.47
CA GLY A 270 -1.12 -13.71 -0.28
C GLY A 270 -0.98 -13.42 -1.76
N GLY A 271 -1.38 -12.23 -2.20
CA GLY A 271 -1.31 -11.78 -3.58
C GLY A 271 -0.37 -10.59 -3.80
N GLU A 272 -0.48 -10.00 -4.97
CA GLU A 272 0.31 -8.86 -5.42
C GLU A 272 -0.58 -7.86 -6.16
N LEU A 273 -0.16 -6.57 -6.19
CA LEU A 273 -0.77 -5.51 -6.99
C LEU A 273 0.27 -4.99 -8.00
N TRP A 274 -0.14 -4.84 -9.26
CA TRP A 274 0.67 -4.22 -10.30
C TRP A 274 -0.21 -3.41 -11.25
N PHE A 275 0.41 -2.71 -12.19
CA PHE A 275 -0.29 -1.95 -13.22
C PHE A 275 0.50 -1.91 -14.52
N GLU A 276 -0.22 -1.68 -15.61
CA GLU A 276 0.28 -1.35 -16.93
C GLU A 276 -0.42 -0.07 -17.37
N SER A 277 0.33 0.90 -17.90
CA SER A 277 -0.26 2.18 -18.29
C SER A 277 0.56 2.84 -19.37
N GLU A 278 -0.13 3.54 -20.28
CA GLU A 278 0.46 4.37 -21.31
C GLU A 278 -0.23 5.73 -21.32
N GLU A 279 0.56 6.82 -21.39
CA GLU A 279 0.03 8.18 -21.37
C GLU A 279 -0.96 8.39 -22.50
N ASN A 280 -2.15 8.92 -22.20
CA ASN A 280 -3.30 9.15 -23.08
C ASN A 280 -3.96 7.90 -23.69
N LEU A 281 -3.58 6.69 -23.28
CA LEU A 281 -4.23 5.44 -23.69
C LEU A 281 -4.99 4.76 -22.56
N GLY A 282 -4.67 5.09 -21.31
CA GLY A 282 -5.33 4.54 -20.13
C GLY A 282 -4.43 3.66 -19.27
N SER A 283 -5.05 2.93 -18.34
CA SER A 283 -4.34 2.08 -17.40
C SER A 283 -5.09 0.78 -17.14
N VAL A 284 -4.32 -0.25 -16.81
CA VAL A 284 -4.82 -1.53 -16.29
C VAL A 284 -4.20 -1.74 -14.92
N PHE A 285 -5.01 -1.68 -13.88
CA PHE A 285 -4.57 -2.04 -12.52
C PHE A 285 -5.05 -3.44 -12.21
N SER A 286 -4.14 -4.31 -11.80
CA SER A 286 -4.42 -5.71 -11.53
C SER A 286 -3.92 -6.13 -10.17
N PHE A 287 -4.66 -7.02 -9.50
CA PHE A 287 -4.19 -7.71 -8.33
C PHE A 287 -4.47 -9.21 -8.41
N SER A 288 -3.60 -10.00 -7.80
CA SER A 288 -3.75 -11.45 -7.73
C SER A 288 -4.13 -11.91 -6.33
N LEU A 289 -4.79 -13.04 -6.25
CA LEU A 289 -5.10 -13.76 -5.00
C LEU A 289 -4.83 -15.25 -5.21
N PRO A 290 -4.41 -16.01 -4.19
CA PRO A 290 -4.30 -17.46 -4.29
C PRO A 290 -5.67 -18.08 -4.60
N GLN A 291 -5.77 -18.89 -5.64
CA GLN A 291 -7.00 -19.60 -5.97
C GLN A 291 -7.24 -20.71 -4.96
N LEU A 292 -8.46 -20.83 -4.47
CA LEU A 292 -8.88 -21.98 -3.69
C LEU A 292 -9.25 -23.10 -4.68
N ILE A 293 -8.33 -24.05 -4.86
CA ILE A 293 -8.59 -25.25 -5.65
C ILE A 293 -9.50 -26.14 -4.79
N ALA A 294 -10.63 -26.58 -5.35
CA ALA A 294 -11.62 -27.40 -4.68
C ALA A 294 -11.13 -28.82 -4.45
#